data_c00ac1a7368b96c6d90aa06125f96a04
#
_entry.id   c00ac1a7368b96c6d90aa06125f96a04
#
_cell.length_a   1.000
_cell.length_b   1.000
_cell.length_c   1.000
_cell.angle_alpha   90.00
_cell.angle_beta   90.00
_cell.angle_gamma   90.00
#
_symmetry.space_group_name_H-M   'P 1'
#
loop_
_entity.id
_entity.type
_entity.pdbx_description
1 polymer ?
#
loop_
_entity_poly.entity_id
_entity_poly.type
_entity_poly.pdbx_seq_one_letter_code
_entity_poly.pdbx_strand_id
1 'polypeptide(L)'
;EAGIGEDVRRIGSSSASNAPVPKIAGDAAKGVFFTAAYAAADNRPIAKLFNEMTRQRYGIHAPDHDFSQAYDLVRIMEIALKNADLDLSDGALAADRTAIRDAIANVEGYEGLASGPISFCAAPTPQCRDGNRTAVLIGYTKGGENFETEVLARVTMEPDFGLE
;
A
#
# COMPACT_ATOMS: atom_id res chain seq x y z
N GLU A 1 -20.70 -17.88 -18.17
CA GLU A 1 -21.27 -17.27 -16.94
C GLU A 1 -21.48 -18.39 -15.92
N ALA A 2 -20.88 -18.25 -14.72
CA ALA A 2 -20.92 -19.30 -13.69
C ALA A 2 -22.24 -19.38 -12.92
N GLY A 3 -23.27 -18.59 -13.29
CA GLY A 3 -24.59 -18.60 -12.65
C GLY A 3 -24.61 -18.19 -11.18
N ILE A 4 -23.62 -17.41 -10.72
CA ILE A 4 -23.61 -16.88 -9.35
C ILE A 4 -24.63 -15.75 -9.27
N GLY A 5 -25.62 -15.87 -8.38
CA GLY A 5 -26.64 -14.87 -8.16
C GLY A 5 -26.09 -13.53 -7.69
N GLU A 6 -26.81 -12.44 -7.95
CA GLU A 6 -26.42 -11.08 -7.52
C GLU A 6 -26.48 -10.91 -5.98
N ASP A 7 -27.17 -11.77 -5.28
CA ASP A 7 -27.27 -11.83 -3.82
C ASP A 7 -26.01 -12.39 -3.15
N VAL A 8 -25.15 -13.05 -3.93
CA VAL A 8 -23.88 -13.61 -3.43
C VAL A 8 -22.78 -12.54 -3.41
N ARG A 9 -22.32 -12.21 -2.21
CA ARG A 9 -21.19 -11.29 -2.04
C ARG A 9 -19.90 -11.94 -2.52
N ARG A 10 -19.20 -11.25 -3.41
CA ARG A 10 -17.93 -11.68 -3.98
C ARG A 10 -16.80 -10.87 -3.37
N ILE A 11 -15.91 -11.52 -2.64
CA ILE A 11 -14.81 -10.88 -1.95
C ILE A 11 -13.49 -11.44 -2.47
N GLY A 12 -12.57 -10.57 -2.85
CA GLY A 12 -11.23 -10.88 -3.31
C GLY A 12 -10.14 -10.37 -2.37
N SER A 13 -8.93 -10.83 -2.60
CA SER A 13 -7.72 -10.29 -1.98
C SER A 13 -7.23 -9.04 -2.72
N SER A 14 -6.10 -8.48 -2.27
CA SER A 14 -5.45 -7.33 -2.91
C SER A 14 -5.14 -7.54 -4.40
N SER A 15 -4.91 -8.78 -4.83
CA SER A 15 -4.70 -9.12 -6.24
C SER A 15 -5.90 -8.79 -7.13
N ALA A 16 -7.11 -8.68 -6.56
CA ALA A 16 -8.28 -8.24 -7.30
C ALA A 16 -8.22 -6.75 -7.70
N SER A 17 -7.32 -5.96 -7.11
CA SER A 17 -7.10 -4.55 -7.50
C SER A 17 -6.36 -4.38 -8.82
N ASN A 18 -5.73 -5.45 -9.33
CA ASN A 18 -4.93 -5.37 -10.55
C ASN A 18 -5.80 -5.07 -11.78
N ALA A 19 -5.40 -4.11 -12.58
CA ALA A 19 -6.16 -3.62 -13.73
C ALA A 19 -6.68 -4.70 -14.70
N PRO A 20 -5.98 -5.82 -14.98
CA PRO A 20 -6.51 -6.89 -15.82
C PRO A 20 -7.79 -7.52 -15.28
N VAL A 21 -7.97 -7.59 -13.96
CA VAL A 21 -9.14 -8.24 -13.35
C VAL A 21 -10.47 -7.57 -13.76
N PRO A 22 -10.71 -6.28 -13.53
CA PRO A 22 -11.95 -5.64 -13.93
C PRO A 22 -12.08 -5.51 -15.45
N LYS A 23 -10.97 -5.43 -16.21
CA LYS A 23 -10.98 -5.38 -17.67
C LYS A 23 -11.49 -6.69 -18.26
N ILE A 24 -10.97 -7.82 -17.80
CA ILE A 24 -11.37 -9.15 -18.28
C ILE A 24 -12.78 -9.51 -17.80
N ALA A 25 -13.10 -9.19 -16.55
CA ALA A 25 -14.39 -9.52 -15.97
C ALA A 25 -15.54 -8.67 -16.54
N GLY A 26 -15.24 -7.49 -17.11
CA GLY A 26 -16.28 -6.60 -17.63
C GLY A 26 -17.33 -6.28 -16.56
N ASP A 27 -18.61 -6.29 -16.92
CA ASP A 27 -19.71 -6.01 -15.99
C ASP A 27 -19.79 -6.96 -14.80
N ALA A 28 -19.21 -8.17 -14.92
CA ALA A 28 -19.16 -9.11 -13.80
C ALA A 28 -18.25 -8.65 -12.64
N ALA A 29 -17.40 -7.65 -12.84
CA ALA A 29 -16.62 -7.04 -11.78
C ALA A 29 -17.48 -6.20 -10.83
N LYS A 30 -18.58 -5.63 -11.32
CA LYS A 30 -19.45 -4.78 -10.50
C LYS A 30 -19.94 -5.53 -9.25
N GLY A 31 -19.81 -4.90 -8.09
CA GLY A 31 -20.20 -5.49 -6.80
C GLY A 31 -19.20 -6.53 -6.25
N VAL A 32 -18.03 -6.68 -6.86
CA VAL A 32 -16.91 -7.39 -6.25
C VAL A 32 -16.21 -6.45 -5.27
N PHE A 33 -15.97 -6.93 -4.06
CA PHE A 33 -15.22 -6.24 -3.00
C PHE A 33 -13.85 -6.86 -2.85
N PHE A 34 -12.87 -6.05 -2.46
CA PHE A 34 -11.52 -6.55 -2.15
C PHE A 34 -10.83 -5.63 -1.15
N THR A 35 -9.84 -6.17 -0.46
CA THR A 35 -8.99 -5.39 0.44
C THR A 35 -7.67 -5.08 -0.24
N ALA A 36 -7.17 -3.86 -0.05
CA ALA A 36 -5.86 -3.47 -0.54
C ALA A 36 -5.22 -2.45 0.43
N ALA A 37 -3.93 -2.23 0.27
CA ALA A 37 -3.24 -1.18 1.02
C ALA A 37 -3.49 0.21 0.42
N TYR A 38 -3.93 0.31 -0.83
CA TYR A 38 -4.16 1.55 -1.55
C TYR A 38 -5.40 1.46 -2.46
N ALA A 39 -6.07 2.57 -2.63
CA ALA A 39 -7.17 2.72 -3.58
C ALA A 39 -6.94 3.95 -4.47
N ALA A 40 -7.04 3.79 -5.79
CA ALA A 40 -6.98 4.92 -6.72
C ALA A 40 -8.14 5.93 -6.50
N ALA A 41 -9.25 5.46 -5.94
CA ALA A 41 -10.39 6.30 -5.55
C ALA A 41 -10.17 7.06 -4.22
N ASP A 42 -8.98 6.96 -3.61
CA ASP A 42 -8.65 7.66 -2.35
C ASP A 42 -8.66 9.19 -2.57
N ASN A 43 -9.37 9.89 -1.70
CA ASN A 43 -9.56 11.34 -1.78
C ASN A 43 -8.45 12.15 -1.10
N ARG A 44 -7.48 11.51 -0.44
CA ARG A 44 -6.35 12.22 0.19
C ARG A 44 -5.56 13.01 -0.85
N PRO A 45 -5.05 14.21 -0.50
CA PRO A 45 -4.28 15.05 -1.44
C PRO A 45 -3.07 14.32 -2.06
N ILE A 46 -2.35 13.54 -1.24
CA ILE A 46 -1.18 12.76 -1.70
C ILE A 46 -1.57 11.69 -2.72
N ALA A 47 -2.72 11.02 -2.53
CA ALA A 47 -3.22 10.01 -3.46
C ALA A 47 -3.64 10.63 -4.79
N LYS A 48 -4.31 11.79 -4.76
CA LYS A 48 -4.67 12.54 -5.98
C LYS A 48 -3.45 12.99 -6.77
N LEU A 49 -2.43 13.52 -6.08
CA LEU A 49 -1.17 13.92 -6.70
C LEU A 49 -0.46 12.72 -7.34
N PHE A 50 -0.42 11.60 -6.64
CA PHE A 50 0.18 10.36 -7.14
C PHE A 50 -0.54 9.82 -8.38
N ASN A 51 -1.86 9.77 -8.35
CA ASN A 51 -2.67 9.36 -9.50
C ASN A 51 -2.42 10.25 -10.71
N GLU A 52 -2.37 11.56 -10.51
CA GLU A 52 -2.11 12.51 -11.59
C GLU A 52 -0.70 12.32 -12.16
N MET A 53 0.32 12.16 -11.31
CA MET A 53 1.69 11.91 -11.71
C MET A 53 1.83 10.60 -12.51
N THR A 54 1.20 9.51 -12.06
CA THR A 54 1.25 8.22 -12.77
C THR A 54 0.51 8.28 -14.09
N ARG A 55 -0.60 9.02 -14.15
CA ARG A 55 -1.34 9.25 -15.38
C ARG A 55 -0.52 10.03 -16.41
N GLN A 56 0.11 11.13 -15.99
CA GLN A 56 0.89 11.98 -16.90
C GLN A 56 2.16 11.30 -17.38
N ARG A 57 2.85 10.58 -16.50
CA ARG A 57 4.17 10.04 -16.79
C ARG A 57 4.14 8.66 -17.45
N TYR A 58 3.15 7.85 -17.11
CA TYR A 58 3.07 6.44 -17.50
C TYR A 58 1.75 6.05 -18.20
N GLY A 59 0.79 6.96 -18.31
CA GLY A 59 -0.53 6.66 -18.86
C GLY A 59 -1.39 5.76 -17.96
N ILE A 60 -1.03 5.60 -16.68
CA ILE A 60 -1.75 4.75 -15.73
C ILE A 60 -2.83 5.58 -15.04
N HIS A 61 -4.11 5.25 -15.30
CA HIS A 61 -5.24 5.98 -14.73
C HIS A 61 -5.63 5.54 -13.32
N ALA A 62 -5.39 4.28 -12.99
CA ALA A 62 -5.70 3.71 -11.68
C ALA A 62 -4.53 2.83 -11.22
N PRO A 63 -3.50 3.44 -10.59
CA PRO A 63 -2.39 2.68 -10.05
C PRO A 63 -2.91 1.77 -8.93
N ASP A 64 -2.39 0.56 -8.89
CA ASP A 64 -2.71 -0.42 -7.86
C ASP A 64 -1.85 -0.26 -6.60
N HIS A 65 -2.02 -1.17 -5.65
CA HIS A 65 -1.30 -1.14 -4.38
C HIS A 65 0.20 -1.38 -4.52
N ASP A 66 0.65 -2.11 -5.53
CA ASP A 66 2.07 -2.40 -5.74
C ASP A 66 2.84 -1.12 -6.11
N PHE A 67 2.25 -0.28 -6.96
CA PHE A 67 2.82 1.03 -7.31
C PHE A 67 2.94 1.94 -6.09
N SER A 68 1.91 1.99 -5.26
CA SER A 68 1.90 2.85 -4.08
C SER A 68 2.86 2.37 -3.00
N GLN A 69 2.95 1.06 -2.78
CA GLN A 69 3.88 0.46 -1.84
C GLN A 69 5.34 0.65 -2.29
N ALA A 70 5.62 0.50 -3.58
CA ALA A 70 6.94 0.79 -4.13
C ALA A 70 7.35 2.25 -3.92
N TYR A 71 6.42 3.18 -4.11
CA TYR A 71 6.66 4.60 -3.83
C TYR A 71 6.98 4.84 -2.35
N ASP A 72 6.16 4.32 -1.45
CA ASP A 72 6.36 4.47 0.00
C ASP A 72 7.68 3.84 0.45
N LEU A 73 8.03 2.66 -0.08
CA LEU A 73 9.31 2.00 0.20
C LEU A 73 10.51 2.91 -0.13
N VAL A 74 10.51 3.53 -1.30
CA VAL A 74 11.59 4.43 -1.72
C VAL A 74 11.65 5.67 -0.82
N ARG A 75 10.50 6.23 -0.45
CA ARG A 75 10.45 7.40 0.44
C ARG A 75 10.93 7.09 1.85
N ILE A 76 10.52 5.95 2.40
CA ILE A 76 11.01 5.49 3.72
C ILE A 76 12.52 5.25 3.67
N MET A 77 13.03 4.62 2.61
CA MET A 77 14.47 4.42 2.43
C MET A 77 15.22 5.75 2.32
N GLU A 78 14.69 6.73 1.61
CA GLU A 78 15.27 8.08 1.53
C GLU A 78 15.37 8.74 2.91
N ILE A 79 14.31 8.64 3.72
CA ILE A 79 14.29 9.18 5.09
C ILE A 79 15.34 8.46 5.95
N ALA A 80 15.38 7.14 5.88
CA ALA A 80 16.33 6.34 6.64
C ALA A 80 17.79 6.66 6.29
N LEU A 81 18.09 6.76 4.99
CA LEU A 81 19.46 7.10 4.52
C LEU A 81 19.91 8.50 4.94
N LYS A 82 18.98 9.47 4.98
CA LYS A 82 19.28 10.82 5.46
C LYS A 82 19.55 10.89 6.96
N ASN A 83 18.97 9.97 7.72
CA ASN A 83 19.07 9.94 9.18
C ASN A 83 20.10 8.92 9.72
N ALA A 84 20.56 8.00 8.85
CA ALA A 84 21.58 7.03 9.23
C ALA A 84 22.97 7.70 9.29
N ASP A 85 23.71 7.41 10.36
CA ASP A 85 25.12 7.81 10.48
C ASP A 85 25.98 6.76 9.76
N LEU A 86 26.35 7.07 8.52
CA LEU A 86 27.07 6.17 7.62
C LEU A 86 28.55 6.57 7.51
N ASP A 87 29.43 5.60 7.70
CA ASP A 87 30.87 5.78 7.52
C ASP A 87 31.27 5.75 6.03
N LEU A 88 30.67 4.87 5.24
CA LEU A 88 30.91 4.65 3.81
C LEU A 88 32.39 4.31 3.45
N SER A 89 33.23 4.01 4.43
CA SER A 89 34.61 3.58 4.22
C SER A 89 34.71 2.10 3.87
N ASP A 90 35.84 1.69 3.32
CA ASP A 90 36.16 0.29 3.07
C ASP A 90 36.12 -0.50 4.41
N GLY A 91 35.28 -1.51 4.47
CA GLY A 91 35.09 -2.33 5.68
C GLY A 91 33.94 -1.89 6.59
N ALA A 92 33.34 -0.70 6.41
CA ALA A 92 32.21 -0.23 7.22
C ALA A 92 30.85 -0.88 6.86
N LEU A 93 30.77 -1.67 5.79
CA LEU A 93 29.53 -2.21 5.23
C LEU A 93 28.59 -2.84 6.26
N ALA A 94 29.12 -3.59 7.24
CA ALA A 94 28.30 -4.24 8.26
C ALA A 94 27.71 -3.24 9.26
N ALA A 95 28.51 -2.21 9.62
CA ALA A 95 28.08 -1.13 10.50
C ALA A 95 27.05 -0.25 9.80
N ASP A 96 27.27 0.14 8.54
CA ASP A 96 26.37 0.95 7.75
C ASP A 96 25.02 0.27 7.51
N ARG A 97 25.03 -1.02 7.20
CA ARG A 97 23.77 -1.81 7.10
C ARG A 97 22.99 -1.81 8.41
N THR A 98 23.69 -1.89 9.54
CA THR A 98 23.06 -1.81 10.87
C THR A 98 22.47 -0.43 11.08
N ALA A 99 23.21 0.63 10.78
CA ALA A 99 22.74 2.02 10.90
C ALA A 99 21.50 2.28 10.03
N ILE A 100 21.49 1.80 8.78
CA ILE A 100 20.32 1.93 7.89
C ILE A 100 19.11 1.16 8.46
N ARG A 101 19.32 -0.09 8.90
CA ARG A 101 18.25 -0.90 9.53
C ARG A 101 17.63 -0.18 10.71
N ASP A 102 18.47 0.37 11.59
CA ASP A 102 18.01 1.05 12.79
C ASP A 102 17.32 2.39 12.44
N ALA A 103 17.81 3.10 11.43
CA ALA A 103 17.17 4.30 10.94
C ALA A 103 15.79 4.01 10.32
N ILE A 104 15.60 2.88 9.62
CA ILE A 104 14.28 2.45 9.12
C ILE A 104 13.35 2.17 10.31
N ALA A 105 13.83 1.45 11.33
CA ALA A 105 13.03 1.11 12.52
C ALA A 105 12.58 2.35 13.30
N ASN A 106 13.28 3.46 13.18
CA ASN A 106 12.96 4.73 13.82
C ASN A 106 12.10 5.67 12.96
N VAL A 107 11.64 5.24 11.78
CA VAL A 107 10.69 6.02 11.00
C VAL A 107 9.34 6.02 11.71
N GLU A 108 8.84 7.21 12.03
CA GLU A 108 7.59 7.42 12.74
C GLU A 108 6.72 8.44 12.01
N GLY A 109 5.42 8.16 11.94
CA GLY A 109 4.41 9.08 11.40
C GLY A 109 4.60 9.45 9.93
N TYR A 110 5.27 8.62 9.12
CA TYR A 110 5.41 8.88 7.70
C TYR A 110 4.04 8.83 7.01
N GLU A 111 3.62 9.93 6.40
CA GLU A 111 2.37 10.03 5.63
C GLU A 111 2.51 9.29 4.29
N GLY A 112 2.21 8.00 4.31
CA GLY A 112 2.33 7.12 3.16
C GLY A 112 1.12 7.16 2.22
N LEU A 113 1.35 6.70 0.99
CA LEU A 113 0.29 6.47 0.01
C LEU A 113 -0.54 5.26 0.36
N ALA A 114 0.14 4.13 0.62
CA ALA A 114 -0.51 2.85 0.79
C ALA A 114 -1.26 2.75 2.12
N SER A 115 -0.65 3.17 3.21
CA SER A 115 -1.15 2.82 4.53
C SER A 115 -1.68 3.99 5.35
N GLY A 116 -1.54 5.24 4.89
CA GLY A 116 -1.67 6.40 5.78
C GLY A 116 -0.40 6.54 6.63
N PRO A 117 -0.46 7.13 7.82
CA PRO A 117 0.72 7.30 8.65
C PRO A 117 1.39 5.96 8.97
N ILE A 118 2.65 5.80 8.57
CA ILE A 118 3.44 4.60 8.81
C ILE A 118 4.41 4.88 9.95
N SER A 119 4.35 4.05 10.98
CA SER A 119 5.32 3.99 12.06
C SER A 119 5.77 2.55 12.20
N PHE A 120 7.07 2.36 12.35
CA PHE A 120 7.60 1.05 12.74
C PHE A 120 7.61 0.91 14.25
N CYS A 121 7.73 -0.32 14.76
CA CYS A 121 7.76 -0.55 16.18
C CYS A 121 8.91 0.20 16.85
N ALA A 122 8.57 1.10 17.75
CA ALA A 122 9.53 1.83 18.58
C ALA A 122 10.21 0.93 19.65
N ALA A 123 9.68 -0.25 19.94
CA ALA A 123 10.28 -1.16 20.89
C ALA A 123 11.30 -2.06 20.18
N PRO A 124 12.56 -2.06 20.58
CA PRO A 124 13.60 -2.87 19.95
C PRO A 124 13.53 -4.33 20.44
N THR A 125 12.39 -4.97 20.27
CA THR A 125 12.37 -6.41 20.38
C THR A 125 12.78 -6.97 19.02
N PRO A 126 13.60 -8.03 18.96
CA PRO A 126 13.96 -8.66 17.68
C PRO A 126 12.75 -9.06 16.83
N GLN A 127 11.58 -9.16 17.44
CA GLN A 127 10.31 -9.56 16.85
C GLN A 127 9.53 -8.37 16.26
N CYS A 128 9.75 -7.15 16.75
CA CYS A 128 9.00 -5.99 16.31
C CYS A 128 9.73 -5.21 15.22
N ARG A 129 9.56 -5.61 13.98
CA ARG A 129 10.04 -4.91 12.78
C ARG A 129 8.94 -4.65 11.79
N ASP A 130 7.71 -4.79 12.24
CA ASP A 130 6.54 -4.57 11.40
C ASP A 130 6.03 -3.14 11.60
N GLY A 131 5.47 -2.56 10.55
CA GLY A 131 4.79 -1.28 10.64
C GLY A 131 3.30 -1.47 10.93
N ASN A 132 2.65 -0.42 11.42
CA ASN A 132 1.20 -0.38 11.46
C ASN A 132 0.64 -0.57 10.04
N ARG A 133 -0.52 -1.20 9.93
CA ARG A 133 -1.12 -1.56 8.66
C ARG A 133 -2.49 -0.92 8.52
N THR A 134 -2.71 -0.24 7.41
CA THR A 134 -4.04 0.20 7.02
C THR A 134 -4.53 -0.64 5.85
N ALA A 135 -5.68 -1.27 6.02
CA ALA A 135 -6.40 -1.93 4.95
C ALA A 135 -7.54 -1.03 4.48
N VAL A 136 -7.73 -0.98 3.17
CA VAL A 136 -8.85 -0.29 2.52
C VAL A 136 -9.76 -1.33 1.92
N LEU A 137 -11.04 -1.32 2.27
CA LEU A 137 -12.07 -2.09 1.59
C LEU A 137 -12.55 -1.29 0.38
N ILE A 138 -12.46 -1.89 -0.78
CA ILE A 138 -12.73 -1.27 -2.07
C ILE A 138 -13.81 -2.08 -2.78
N GLY A 139 -14.74 -1.41 -3.44
CA GLY A 139 -15.74 -2.04 -4.31
C GLY A 139 -15.58 -1.59 -5.76
N TYR A 140 -15.79 -2.48 -6.71
CA TYR A 140 -15.97 -2.09 -8.10
C TYR A 140 -17.40 -1.58 -8.33
N THR A 141 -17.51 -0.33 -8.80
CA THR A 141 -18.77 0.28 -9.21
C THR A 141 -19.02 0.07 -10.71
N LYS A 142 -17.95 -0.17 -11.47
CA LYS A 142 -17.99 -0.42 -12.91
C LYS A 142 -16.81 -1.32 -13.30
N GLY A 143 -17.02 -2.22 -14.23
CA GLY A 143 -15.99 -3.05 -14.84
C GLY A 143 -15.61 -2.60 -16.26
N GLY A 144 -14.79 -3.41 -16.94
CA GLY A 144 -14.32 -3.16 -18.30
C GLY A 144 -13.09 -2.24 -18.36
N GLU A 145 -12.77 -1.73 -19.55
CA GLU A 145 -11.59 -0.89 -19.81
C GLU A 145 -11.57 0.40 -18.97
N ASN A 146 -12.74 0.97 -18.72
CA ASN A 146 -12.91 2.17 -17.91
C ASN A 146 -13.55 1.81 -16.57
N PHE A 147 -12.97 0.83 -15.87
CA PHE A 147 -13.46 0.42 -14.57
C PHE A 147 -13.37 1.56 -13.53
N GLU A 148 -14.28 1.51 -12.58
CA GLU A 148 -14.35 2.47 -11.48
C GLU A 148 -14.44 1.75 -10.15
N THR A 149 -13.87 2.35 -9.12
CA THR A 149 -13.86 1.83 -7.76
C THR A 149 -14.32 2.89 -6.77
N GLU A 150 -14.80 2.44 -5.62
CA GLU A 150 -15.08 3.28 -4.47
C GLU A 150 -14.42 2.73 -3.20
N VAL A 151 -14.07 3.61 -2.28
CA VAL A 151 -13.59 3.24 -0.95
C VAL A 151 -14.80 3.08 -0.04
N LEU A 152 -15.00 1.86 0.48
CA LEU A 152 -16.11 1.51 1.35
C LEU A 152 -15.75 1.65 2.83
N ALA A 153 -14.53 1.29 3.20
CA ALA A 153 -14.03 1.39 4.55
C ALA A 153 -12.51 1.48 4.58
N ARG A 154 -11.98 2.00 5.67
CA ARG A 154 -10.56 2.03 5.99
C ARG A 154 -10.37 1.57 7.43
N VAL A 155 -9.48 0.63 7.64
CA VAL A 155 -9.16 0.08 8.96
C VAL A 155 -7.65 0.14 9.16
N THR A 156 -7.22 0.82 10.20
CA THR A 156 -5.83 0.79 10.64
C THR A 156 -5.71 -0.21 11.77
N MET A 157 -4.75 -1.11 11.66
CA MET A 157 -4.42 -2.09 12.68
C MET A 157 -3.06 -1.74 13.24
N GLU A 158 -3.00 -1.57 14.55
CA GLU A 158 -1.73 -1.52 15.26
C GLU A 158 -1.08 -2.90 15.21
N PRO A 159 0.26 -2.96 15.19
CA PRO A 159 0.96 -4.23 15.25
C PRO A 159 0.66 -4.91 16.58
N ASP A 160 -0.19 -5.92 16.55
CA ASP A 160 -0.41 -6.83 17.69
C ASP A 160 0.25 -8.16 17.35
N PHE A 161 1.33 -8.45 18.03
CA PHE A 161 2.11 -9.66 17.80
C PHE A 161 1.72 -10.81 18.72
N GLY A 162 0.67 -10.64 19.56
CA GLY A 162 0.24 -11.69 20.49
C GLY A 162 1.34 -12.11 21.47
N LEU A 163 2.24 -11.20 21.80
CA LEU A 163 3.31 -11.42 22.76
C LEU A 163 2.81 -10.98 24.16
N GLU A 164 1.79 -11.66 24.69
CA GLU A 164 1.52 -11.68 26.13
C GLU A 164 2.28 -12.82 26.81
#